data_5162d715756f5901b4b50de3c9d34586
#
_entry.id   5162d715756f5901b4b50de3c9d34586
#
_cell.length_a   1.000
_cell.length_b   1.000
_cell.length_c   1.000
_cell.angle_alpha   90.00
_cell.angle_beta   90.00
_cell.angle_gamma   90.00
#
_symmetry.space_group_name_H-M   'P 1'
#
loop_
_entity.id
_entity.type
_entity.pdbx_description
1 polymer ?
#
loop_
_entity_poly.entity_id
_entity_poly.type
_entity_poly.pdbx_seq_one_letter_code
_entity_poly.pdbx_strand_id
1 'polypeptide(L)'
;MNKRTIAAVVATTTAAALVTSACSQTPSATPAATAKVCAATSDAHPDPATDPVATALAGAADRASIAYESASGEGAPASLVASGCTLIVGTDSTMASSISETARANSAVRFALVGASFTDAKGARVSLKNGSIVDVDASQAAYLAGYASAGMTTTGTLAVIGGTADNVTSSQMDAFAQGVDSYNLANGTSISVLGWNNVTNQGTFADSAEQVQSLAADFISQGADIIVPLAGENNVGAARAVTAAANPLVRLVWSGLTKADLKGLTRDEAESTDEVMSGQSGAQSGAPAAQQVDTQSFADAFSYIQIADDVRAEIGAPVLTGIVVDYSAAMDTLIAEATAGSPASTVPVSLASGGVILTGFGAYTPMLSSELKLGLSDMAGQIETGGLVISTPFDV
;
A
#
# COMPACT_ATOMS: atom_id res chain seq x y z
N MET A 1 -50.63 -16.49 87.37
CA MET A 1 -50.17 -16.71 88.78
C MET A 1 -48.69 -17.05 88.71
N ASN A 2 -47.94 -16.43 89.58
CA ASN A 2 -46.57 -16.61 90.00
C ASN A 2 -45.42 -16.27 89.04
N LYS A 3 -44.93 -15.14 89.35
CA LYS A 3 -43.61 -14.57 89.63
C LYS A 3 -42.57 -15.59 89.99
N ARG A 4 -41.35 -15.43 89.48
CA ARG A 4 -40.11 -15.35 90.28
C ARG A 4 -38.93 -14.86 89.43
N THR A 5 -38.41 -13.75 89.89
CA THR A 5 -37.11 -13.08 89.61
C THR A 5 -35.92 -13.91 90.11
N ILE A 6 -34.74 -13.84 89.58
CA ILE A 6 -33.44 -13.81 90.25
C ILE A 6 -32.31 -13.57 89.19
N ALA A 7 -31.74 -12.42 89.28
CA ALA A 7 -30.37 -12.00 89.56
C ALA A 7 -29.25 -12.31 88.48
N ALA A 8 -28.61 -11.22 88.16
CA ALA A 8 -27.41 -11.08 87.30
C ALA A 8 -26.18 -11.72 87.95
N VAL A 9 -25.30 -12.22 87.01
CA VAL A 9 -23.87 -12.33 87.26
C VAL A 9 -23.15 -11.79 86.02
N VAL A 10 -22.42 -10.71 86.23
CA VAL A 10 -21.50 -10.14 85.23
C VAL A 10 -20.19 -10.92 85.27
N ALA A 11 -19.84 -11.54 84.19
CA ALA A 11 -18.51 -12.07 83.98
C ALA A 11 -17.86 -11.42 82.75
N THR A 12 -16.94 -10.49 83.04
CA THR A 12 -16.10 -9.85 82.03
C THR A 12 -15.04 -10.85 81.57
N THR A 13 -15.17 -11.33 80.34
CA THR A 13 -14.07 -12.04 79.63
C THR A 13 -13.54 -11.18 78.53
N THR A 14 -12.33 -10.65 78.71
CA THR A 14 -11.49 -10.00 77.70
C THR A 14 -11.14 -11.03 76.59
N ALA A 15 -11.79 -10.90 75.44
CA ALA A 15 -11.38 -11.61 74.23
C ALA A 15 -10.32 -10.81 73.49
N ALA A 16 -9.07 -11.32 73.47
CA ALA A 16 -8.01 -10.85 72.64
C ALA A 16 -8.35 -11.17 71.15
N ALA A 17 -8.61 -10.15 70.36
CA ALA A 17 -8.80 -10.30 68.91
C ALA A 17 -7.43 -10.52 68.27
N LEU A 18 -7.13 -11.73 67.84
CA LEU A 18 -6.05 -12.01 66.92
C LEU A 18 -6.43 -11.47 65.54
N VAL A 19 -5.86 -10.33 65.17
CA VAL A 19 -5.92 -9.83 63.76
C VAL A 19 -4.98 -10.67 62.94
N THR A 20 -5.50 -11.67 62.24
CA THR A 20 -4.81 -12.33 61.15
C THR A 20 -4.77 -11.40 59.95
N SER A 21 -3.63 -10.72 59.75
CA SER A 21 -3.35 -10.02 58.49
C SER A 21 -3.30 -11.04 57.35
N ALA A 22 -4.44 -11.22 56.66
CA ALA A 22 -4.43 -11.84 55.36
C ALA A 22 -3.70 -10.91 54.40
N CYS A 23 -2.42 -11.21 54.13
CA CYS A 23 -1.75 -10.66 52.96
C CYS A 23 -2.54 -11.13 51.73
N SER A 24 -3.42 -10.26 51.20
CA SER A 24 -3.90 -10.37 49.83
C SER A 24 -2.69 -10.19 48.92
N GLN A 25 -2.16 -11.31 48.47
CA GLN A 25 -1.28 -11.31 47.30
C GLN A 25 -2.11 -10.78 46.12
N THR A 26 -1.92 -9.50 45.82
CA THR A 26 -2.28 -8.96 44.51
C THR A 26 -1.60 -9.89 43.51
N PRO A 27 -2.32 -10.48 42.53
CA PRO A 27 -1.65 -11.22 41.48
C PRO A 27 -0.65 -10.26 40.84
N SER A 28 0.65 -10.62 40.92
CA SER A 28 1.66 -9.93 40.13
C SER A 28 1.17 -9.96 38.69
N ALA A 29 0.80 -8.78 38.18
CA ALA A 29 0.62 -8.62 36.74
C ALA A 29 1.92 -9.12 36.10
N THR A 30 1.84 -10.20 35.34
CA THR A 30 2.92 -10.61 34.44
C THR A 30 3.30 -9.37 33.65
N PRO A 31 4.58 -8.96 33.64
CA PRO A 31 4.97 -7.81 32.82
C PRO A 31 4.43 -8.04 31.43
N ALA A 32 3.64 -7.09 30.91
CA ALA A 32 3.21 -7.15 29.53
C ALA A 32 4.49 -7.33 28.68
N ALA A 33 4.50 -8.37 27.85
CA ALA A 33 5.64 -8.61 26.97
C ALA A 33 5.91 -7.31 26.23
N THR A 34 7.14 -6.83 26.30
CA THR A 34 7.54 -5.59 25.61
C THR A 34 7.23 -5.81 24.13
N ALA A 35 6.39 -4.98 23.56
CA ALA A 35 5.98 -5.12 22.15
C ALA A 35 7.24 -5.09 21.26
N LYS A 36 7.32 -6.05 20.35
CA LYS A 36 8.39 -6.17 19.36
C LYS A 36 7.76 -6.52 18.02
N VAL A 37 8.01 -5.72 17.01
CA VAL A 37 7.47 -5.93 15.67
C VAL A 37 8.56 -6.38 14.72
N CYS A 38 8.23 -7.26 13.80
CA CYS A 38 9.23 -7.95 13.02
C CYS A 38 8.79 -8.14 11.57
N ALA A 39 9.74 -7.95 10.62
CA ALA A 39 9.54 -8.25 9.22
C ALA A 39 10.14 -9.61 8.85
N ALA A 40 9.35 -10.43 8.17
CA ALA A 40 9.81 -11.65 7.53
C ALA A 40 9.85 -11.41 6.03
N THR A 41 11.05 -11.26 5.45
CA THR A 41 11.27 -11.02 4.02
C THR A 41 11.56 -12.32 3.29
N SER A 42 11.25 -12.37 1.99
CA SER A 42 11.56 -13.54 1.16
C SER A 42 13.03 -13.55 0.70
N ASP A 43 13.42 -14.65 0.07
CA ASP A 43 14.75 -14.77 -0.55
C ASP A 43 14.92 -13.83 -1.77
N ALA A 44 13.81 -13.31 -2.32
CA ALA A 44 13.85 -12.29 -3.37
C ALA A 44 14.32 -10.92 -2.83
N HIS A 45 14.08 -10.66 -1.53
CA HIS A 45 14.53 -9.47 -0.82
C HIS A 45 15.37 -9.88 0.39
N PRO A 46 16.59 -10.41 0.17
CA PRO A 46 17.44 -10.92 1.25
C PRO A 46 17.95 -9.81 2.18
N ASP A 47 18.01 -8.58 1.70
CA ASP A 47 18.31 -7.39 2.50
C ASP A 47 17.00 -6.67 2.86
N PRO A 48 16.52 -6.77 4.12
CA PRO A 48 15.31 -6.10 4.56
C PRO A 48 15.34 -4.57 4.40
N ALA A 49 16.52 -3.96 4.29
CA ALA A 49 16.64 -2.51 4.09
C ALA A 49 16.22 -2.08 2.68
N THR A 50 16.18 -3.00 1.72
CA THR A 50 15.71 -2.75 0.35
C THR A 50 14.24 -3.13 0.14
N ASP A 51 13.62 -3.82 1.11
CA ASP A 51 12.21 -4.20 1.05
C ASP A 51 11.34 -3.01 1.52
N PRO A 52 10.42 -2.50 0.68
CA PRO A 52 9.61 -1.31 1.00
C PRO A 52 8.65 -1.55 2.18
N VAL A 53 8.15 -2.76 2.36
CA VAL A 53 7.26 -3.11 3.49
C VAL A 53 8.06 -3.20 4.78
N ALA A 54 9.21 -3.86 4.76
CA ALA A 54 10.09 -3.95 5.93
C ALA A 54 10.57 -2.55 6.38
N THR A 55 10.93 -1.69 5.42
CA THR A 55 11.32 -0.30 5.68
C THR A 55 10.15 0.52 6.27
N ALA A 56 8.94 0.39 5.73
CA ALA A 56 7.75 1.04 6.27
C ALA A 56 7.42 0.56 7.69
N LEU A 57 7.56 -0.74 7.96
CA LEU A 57 7.35 -1.32 9.29
C LEU A 57 8.40 -0.84 10.29
N ALA A 58 9.67 -0.77 9.89
CA ALA A 58 10.73 -0.21 10.72
C ALA A 58 10.46 1.25 11.09
N GLY A 59 10.05 2.07 10.12
CA GLY A 59 9.66 3.46 10.36
C GLY A 59 8.44 3.60 11.27
N ALA A 60 7.44 2.72 11.14
CA ALA A 60 6.28 2.68 12.01
C ALA A 60 6.65 2.27 13.45
N ALA A 61 7.56 1.30 13.60
CA ALA A 61 8.09 0.86 14.89
C ALA A 61 8.84 2.00 15.60
N ASP A 62 9.65 2.75 14.86
CA ASP A 62 10.37 3.94 15.35
C ASP A 62 9.39 5.01 15.87
N ARG A 63 8.36 5.35 15.08
CA ARG A 63 7.31 6.30 15.51
C ARG A 63 6.58 5.85 16.77
N ALA A 64 6.33 4.55 16.89
CA ALA A 64 5.67 3.94 18.04
C ALA A 64 6.64 3.70 19.24
N SER A 65 7.94 3.93 19.08
CA SER A 65 8.99 3.58 20.06
C SER A 65 8.97 2.10 20.45
N ILE A 66 8.77 1.22 19.47
CA ILE A 66 8.71 -0.25 19.63
C ILE A 66 9.95 -0.87 18.99
N ALA A 67 10.48 -1.93 19.62
CA ALA A 67 11.63 -2.66 19.08
C ALA A 67 11.28 -3.31 17.72
N TYR A 68 12.20 -3.19 16.76
CA TYR A 68 12.09 -3.80 15.42
C TYR A 68 13.19 -4.84 15.21
N GLU A 69 12.84 -5.92 14.49
CA GLU A 69 13.79 -6.92 14.00
C GLU A 69 13.31 -7.43 12.63
N SER A 70 14.23 -7.91 11.81
CA SER A 70 13.92 -8.54 10.53
C SER A 70 14.73 -9.81 10.32
N ALA A 71 14.17 -10.73 9.55
CA ALA A 71 14.83 -11.94 9.10
C ALA A 71 14.34 -12.31 7.70
N SER A 72 15.20 -12.98 6.92
CA SER A 72 14.93 -13.35 5.53
C SER A 72 14.83 -14.86 5.36
N GLY A 73 14.11 -15.28 4.32
CA GLY A 73 13.97 -16.66 3.91
C GLY A 73 12.80 -17.42 4.55
N GLU A 74 12.57 -18.63 4.09
CA GLU A 74 11.41 -19.47 4.46
C GLU A 74 11.31 -19.73 5.98
N GLY A 75 12.44 -19.85 6.68
CA GLY A 75 12.52 -20.05 8.12
C GLY A 75 12.35 -18.78 8.97
N ALA A 76 12.30 -17.61 8.37
CA ALA A 76 12.25 -16.33 9.06
C ALA A 76 11.07 -16.22 10.04
N PRO A 77 9.82 -16.58 9.70
CA PRO A 77 8.71 -16.43 10.64
C PRO A 77 8.90 -17.22 11.95
N ALA A 78 9.40 -18.45 11.86
CA ALA A 78 9.64 -19.29 13.05
C ALA A 78 10.78 -18.73 13.90
N SER A 79 11.86 -18.24 13.30
CA SER A 79 12.97 -17.61 14.02
C SER A 79 12.55 -16.33 14.75
N LEU A 80 11.69 -15.53 14.13
CA LEU A 80 11.16 -14.29 14.71
C LEU A 80 10.20 -14.56 15.89
N VAL A 81 9.41 -15.64 15.83
CA VAL A 81 8.66 -16.12 17.00
C VAL A 81 9.60 -16.45 18.15
N ALA A 82 10.67 -17.22 17.86
CA ALA A 82 11.65 -17.61 18.88
C ALA A 82 12.43 -16.41 19.47
N SER A 83 12.61 -15.34 18.71
CA SER A 83 13.22 -14.09 19.17
C SER A 83 12.28 -13.20 20.00
N GLY A 84 11.02 -13.60 20.17
CA GLY A 84 10.03 -12.90 21.01
C GLY A 84 9.25 -11.79 20.27
N CYS A 85 9.12 -11.84 18.95
CA CYS A 85 8.27 -10.93 18.21
C CYS A 85 6.80 -11.10 18.60
N THR A 86 6.10 -10.00 18.78
CA THR A 86 4.66 -9.97 19.12
C THR A 86 3.77 -9.71 17.91
N LEU A 87 4.31 -9.07 16.87
CA LEU A 87 3.75 -8.92 15.53
C LEU A 87 4.82 -9.30 14.50
N ILE A 88 4.48 -10.19 13.56
CA ILE A 88 5.35 -10.60 12.46
C ILE A 88 4.62 -10.32 11.15
N VAL A 89 5.24 -9.53 10.27
CA VAL A 89 4.70 -9.16 8.96
C VAL A 89 5.48 -9.87 7.86
N GLY A 90 4.81 -10.71 7.07
CA GLY A 90 5.34 -11.24 5.83
C GLY A 90 5.21 -10.20 4.73
N THR A 91 6.33 -9.83 4.11
CA THR A 91 6.42 -8.62 3.29
C THR A 91 5.92 -8.81 1.86
N ASP A 92 5.78 -10.05 1.41
CA ASP A 92 5.28 -10.37 0.08
C ASP A 92 4.48 -11.69 0.03
N SER A 93 3.87 -11.96 -1.13
CA SER A 93 3.00 -13.12 -1.35
C SER A 93 3.72 -14.47 -1.25
N THR A 94 5.04 -14.53 -1.50
CA THR A 94 5.81 -15.77 -1.42
C THR A 94 5.94 -16.28 0.02
N MET A 95 5.82 -15.36 1.00
CA MET A 95 5.83 -15.68 2.42
C MET A 95 4.50 -16.29 2.93
N ALA A 96 3.45 -16.34 2.09
CA ALA A 96 2.10 -16.74 2.51
C ALA A 96 2.07 -18.13 3.17
N SER A 97 2.80 -19.11 2.65
CA SER A 97 2.83 -20.47 3.19
C SER A 97 3.50 -20.54 4.56
N SER A 98 4.73 -20.02 4.67
CA SER A 98 5.53 -20.07 5.90
C SER A 98 4.93 -19.24 7.04
N ILE A 99 4.41 -18.04 6.71
CA ILE A 99 3.66 -17.21 7.67
C ILE A 99 2.38 -17.92 8.12
N SER A 100 1.60 -18.50 7.20
CA SER A 100 0.35 -19.19 7.54
C SER A 100 0.59 -20.40 8.45
N GLU A 101 1.63 -21.19 8.19
CA GLU A 101 2.00 -22.33 9.03
C GLU A 101 2.41 -21.88 10.43
N THR A 102 3.30 -20.88 10.49
CA THR A 102 3.80 -20.34 11.77
C THR A 102 2.67 -19.68 12.58
N ALA A 103 1.76 -18.96 11.93
CA ALA A 103 0.61 -18.31 12.59
C ALA A 103 -0.35 -19.31 13.22
N ARG A 104 -0.63 -20.44 12.53
CA ARG A 104 -1.46 -21.52 13.08
C ARG A 104 -0.84 -22.17 14.31
N ALA A 105 0.49 -22.29 14.34
CA ALA A 105 1.21 -22.91 15.46
C ALA A 105 1.36 -21.94 16.66
N ASN A 106 1.23 -20.63 16.47
CA ASN A 106 1.58 -19.61 17.46
C ASN A 106 0.44 -18.59 17.65
N SER A 107 -0.69 -19.04 18.22
CA SER A 107 -1.91 -18.22 18.38
C SER A 107 -1.77 -16.98 19.27
N ALA A 108 -0.71 -16.91 20.08
CA ALA A 108 -0.41 -15.76 20.95
C ALA A 108 0.38 -14.66 20.24
N VAL A 109 0.95 -14.93 19.06
CA VAL A 109 1.67 -13.98 18.22
C VAL A 109 0.74 -13.48 17.13
N ARG A 110 0.80 -12.19 16.82
CA ARG A 110 0.07 -11.57 15.70
C ARG A 110 0.89 -11.74 14.42
N PHE A 111 0.18 -11.97 13.33
CA PHE A 111 0.78 -12.06 12.02
C PHE A 111 0.04 -11.15 11.05
N ALA A 112 0.76 -10.67 10.04
CA ALA A 112 0.15 -10.01 8.90
C ALA A 112 0.81 -10.49 7.61
N LEU A 113 0.04 -10.50 6.52
CA LEU A 113 0.52 -10.77 5.17
C LEU A 113 0.22 -9.58 4.28
N VAL A 114 1.19 -9.18 3.48
CA VAL A 114 1.04 -8.11 2.49
C VAL A 114 0.80 -8.71 1.12
N GLY A 115 -0.29 -8.28 0.46
CA GLY A 115 -0.66 -8.71 -0.89
C GLY A 115 -0.99 -10.21 -1.02
N ALA A 116 -1.31 -10.89 0.09
CA ALA A 116 -1.64 -12.30 0.09
C ALA A 116 -2.63 -12.68 1.19
N SER A 117 -3.31 -13.81 1.00
CA SER A 117 -4.21 -14.40 2.00
C SER A 117 -3.53 -15.54 2.77
N PHE A 118 -3.95 -15.73 4.03
CA PHE A 118 -3.55 -16.92 4.77
C PHE A 118 -4.12 -18.18 4.14
N THR A 119 -3.36 -19.27 4.20
CA THR A 119 -3.74 -20.56 3.62
C THR A 119 -3.71 -21.69 4.65
N ASP A 120 -4.50 -22.74 4.42
CA ASP A 120 -4.38 -24.00 5.14
C ASP A 120 -3.24 -24.87 4.58
N ALA A 121 -3.06 -26.05 5.13
CA ALA A 121 -2.04 -27.00 4.67
C ALA A 121 -2.27 -27.54 3.24
N LYS A 122 -3.43 -27.24 2.64
CA LYS A 122 -3.77 -27.64 1.26
C LYS A 122 -3.71 -26.44 0.29
N GLY A 123 -3.32 -25.26 0.79
CA GLY A 123 -3.28 -24.04 0.01
C GLY A 123 -4.64 -23.32 -0.14
N ALA A 124 -5.69 -23.79 0.53
CA ALA A 124 -6.98 -23.10 0.51
C ALA A 124 -6.95 -21.89 1.46
N ARG A 125 -7.57 -20.77 1.04
CA ARG A 125 -7.67 -19.55 1.84
C ARG A 125 -8.39 -19.78 3.16
N VAL A 126 -7.85 -19.23 4.23
CA VAL A 126 -8.42 -19.30 5.57
C VAL A 126 -8.31 -17.95 6.28
N SER A 127 -9.23 -17.70 7.20
CA SER A 127 -9.14 -16.57 8.11
C SER A 127 -8.56 -17.05 9.44
N LEU A 128 -7.53 -16.36 9.93
CA LEU A 128 -6.90 -16.66 11.23
C LEU A 128 -7.24 -15.56 12.23
N LYS A 129 -7.56 -15.93 13.47
CA LYS A 129 -7.88 -14.96 14.53
C LYS A 129 -6.72 -14.03 14.89
N ASN A 130 -5.49 -14.45 14.62
CA ASN A 130 -4.25 -13.74 14.87
C ASN A 130 -3.58 -13.27 13.56
N GLY A 131 -4.28 -13.33 12.42
CA GLY A 131 -3.74 -13.02 11.10
C GLY A 131 -4.47 -11.88 10.43
N SER A 132 -3.84 -10.70 10.27
CA SER A 132 -4.33 -9.57 9.49
C SER A 132 -3.82 -9.64 8.04
N ILE A 133 -4.56 -9.06 7.11
CA ILE A 133 -4.16 -8.95 5.71
C ILE A 133 -3.95 -7.48 5.38
N VAL A 134 -2.84 -7.14 4.74
CA VAL A 134 -2.65 -5.84 4.08
C VAL A 134 -3.04 -6.04 2.62
N ASP A 135 -4.20 -5.49 2.27
CA ASP A 135 -4.80 -5.61 0.94
C ASP A 135 -4.30 -4.47 0.06
N VAL A 136 -3.46 -4.80 -0.91
CA VAL A 136 -2.76 -3.83 -1.76
C VAL A 136 -3.40 -3.80 -3.13
N ASP A 137 -4.07 -2.69 -3.45
CA ASP A 137 -4.72 -2.48 -4.75
C ASP A 137 -3.97 -1.46 -5.61
N ALA A 138 -2.77 -1.84 -6.05
CA ALA A 138 -1.97 -1.04 -6.99
C ALA A 138 -2.56 -1.02 -8.41
N SER A 139 -3.55 -1.86 -8.70
CA SER A 139 -4.29 -1.88 -9.98
C SER A 139 -5.00 -0.55 -10.23
N GLN A 140 -5.46 0.13 -9.19
CA GLN A 140 -6.12 1.44 -9.26
C GLN A 140 -5.22 2.52 -9.89
N ALA A 141 -3.96 2.62 -9.43
CA ALA A 141 -3.01 3.56 -10.03
C ALA A 141 -2.55 3.13 -11.42
N ALA A 142 -2.45 1.81 -11.67
CA ALA A 142 -2.12 1.29 -12.99
C ALA A 142 -3.21 1.63 -14.01
N TYR A 143 -4.49 1.51 -13.63
CA TYR A 143 -5.62 1.93 -14.46
C TYR A 143 -5.56 3.44 -14.81
N LEU A 144 -5.36 4.30 -13.82
CA LEU A 144 -5.22 5.74 -14.04
C LEU A 144 -4.00 6.05 -14.92
N ALA A 145 -2.88 5.34 -14.73
CA ALA A 145 -1.69 5.46 -15.56
C ALA A 145 -1.97 5.06 -17.02
N GLY A 146 -2.78 4.01 -17.23
CA GLY A 146 -3.23 3.58 -18.55
C GLY A 146 -4.06 4.65 -19.26
N TYR A 147 -5.06 5.19 -18.57
CA TYR A 147 -5.90 6.27 -19.08
C TYR A 147 -5.08 7.52 -19.42
N ALA A 148 -4.18 7.92 -18.51
CA ALA A 148 -3.28 9.06 -18.72
C ALA A 148 -2.35 8.84 -19.92
N SER A 149 -1.73 7.65 -20.00
CA SER A 149 -0.81 7.29 -21.08
C SER A 149 -1.52 7.32 -22.45
N ALA A 150 -2.76 6.84 -22.50
CA ALA A 150 -3.57 6.88 -23.71
C ALA A 150 -3.82 8.32 -24.18
N GLY A 151 -4.08 9.26 -23.27
CA GLY A 151 -4.24 10.67 -23.59
C GLY A 151 -2.94 11.41 -23.95
N MET A 152 -1.80 10.80 -23.66
CA MET A 152 -0.47 11.42 -23.83
C MET A 152 0.39 10.79 -24.93
N THR A 153 -0.01 9.64 -25.48
CA THR A 153 0.70 9.01 -26.60
C THR A 153 0.60 9.85 -27.87
N THR A 154 1.65 9.80 -28.66
CA THR A 154 1.71 10.46 -29.97
C THR A 154 1.70 9.44 -31.11
N THR A 155 2.02 8.19 -30.83
CA THR A 155 2.05 7.11 -31.82
C THR A 155 0.80 6.23 -31.79
N GLY A 156 0.03 6.28 -30.69
CA GLY A 156 -1.11 5.39 -30.47
C GLY A 156 -0.69 3.97 -30.02
N THR A 157 0.58 3.79 -29.63
CA THR A 157 1.10 2.51 -29.17
C THR A 157 1.80 2.68 -27.84
N LEU A 158 1.36 1.93 -26.83
CA LEU A 158 1.91 1.86 -25.47
C LEU A 158 2.51 0.48 -25.24
N ALA A 159 3.33 0.33 -24.20
CA ALA A 159 3.84 -0.98 -23.82
C ALA A 159 3.91 -1.14 -22.30
N VAL A 160 3.56 -2.33 -21.81
CA VAL A 160 3.72 -2.72 -20.40
C VAL A 160 4.59 -3.97 -20.33
N ILE A 161 5.49 -4.02 -19.34
CA ILE A 161 6.43 -5.13 -19.12
C ILE A 161 6.31 -5.56 -17.67
N GLY A 162 5.89 -6.80 -17.41
CA GLY A 162 5.86 -7.37 -16.07
C GLY A 162 7.23 -7.89 -15.64
N GLY A 163 7.44 -7.95 -14.32
CA GLY A 163 8.55 -8.66 -13.71
C GLY A 163 8.21 -10.13 -13.52
N THR A 164 7.79 -10.50 -12.32
CA THR A 164 7.31 -11.85 -12.02
C THR A 164 5.90 -12.06 -12.59
N ALA A 165 5.69 -13.23 -13.17
CA ALA A 165 4.37 -13.65 -13.65
C ALA A 165 3.48 -14.12 -12.47
N ASP A 166 3.06 -13.19 -11.63
CA ASP A 166 2.17 -13.41 -10.48
C ASP A 166 0.85 -12.64 -10.63
N ASN A 167 -0.07 -12.85 -9.70
CA ASN A 167 -1.37 -12.21 -9.72
C ASN A 167 -1.28 -10.69 -9.55
N VAL A 168 -0.37 -10.20 -8.72
CA VAL A 168 -0.23 -8.76 -8.44
C VAL A 168 0.27 -8.02 -9.68
N THR A 169 1.33 -8.51 -10.30
CA THR A 169 1.87 -7.94 -11.54
C THR A 169 0.87 -8.04 -12.68
N SER A 170 0.22 -9.21 -12.84
CA SER A 170 -0.78 -9.44 -13.89
C SER A 170 -2.00 -8.55 -13.70
N SER A 171 -2.46 -8.33 -12.47
CA SER A 171 -3.55 -7.39 -12.15
C SER A 171 -3.22 -5.96 -12.56
N GLN A 172 -2.00 -5.50 -12.28
CA GLN A 172 -1.56 -4.16 -12.68
C GLN A 172 -1.46 -4.01 -14.20
N MET A 173 -0.94 -5.04 -14.91
CA MET A 173 -0.86 -5.02 -16.38
C MET A 173 -2.25 -4.98 -17.01
N ASP A 174 -3.18 -5.78 -16.48
CA ASP A 174 -4.56 -5.82 -16.95
C ASP A 174 -5.28 -4.48 -16.69
N ALA A 175 -5.17 -3.96 -15.48
CA ALA A 175 -5.75 -2.67 -15.11
C ALA A 175 -5.20 -1.51 -15.96
N PHE A 176 -3.91 -1.51 -16.28
CA PHE A 176 -3.33 -0.55 -17.21
C PHE A 176 -4.02 -0.63 -18.58
N ALA A 177 -4.18 -1.83 -19.13
CA ALA A 177 -4.87 -2.02 -20.41
C ALA A 177 -6.35 -1.61 -20.34
N GLN A 178 -7.05 -1.91 -19.24
CA GLN A 178 -8.43 -1.43 -19.01
C GLN A 178 -8.52 0.10 -18.98
N GLY A 179 -7.54 0.80 -18.39
CA GLY A 179 -7.46 2.25 -18.40
C GLY A 179 -7.33 2.80 -19.83
N VAL A 180 -6.50 2.17 -20.67
CA VAL A 180 -6.35 2.51 -22.09
C VAL A 180 -7.66 2.27 -22.85
N ASP A 181 -8.32 1.14 -22.63
CA ASP A 181 -9.61 0.82 -23.25
C ASP A 181 -10.70 1.83 -22.87
N SER A 182 -10.71 2.26 -21.61
CA SER A 182 -11.63 3.29 -21.12
C SER A 182 -11.40 4.64 -21.80
N TYR A 183 -10.13 5.02 -22.02
CA TYR A 183 -9.80 6.22 -22.80
C TYR A 183 -10.26 6.07 -24.26
N ASN A 184 -9.98 4.93 -24.87
CA ASN A 184 -10.40 4.62 -26.24
C ASN A 184 -11.92 4.74 -26.41
N LEU A 185 -12.68 4.18 -25.46
CA LEU A 185 -14.15 4.23 -25.46
C LEU A 185 -14.67 5.67 -25.33
N ALA A 186 -14.09 6.44 -24.41
CA ALA A 186 -14.51 7.81 -24.14
C ALA A 186 -14.19 8.77 -25.28
N ASN A 187 -13.09 8.55 -26.00
CA ASN A 187 -12.57 9.49 -27.01
C ASN A 187 -12.66 8.97 -28.45
N GLY A 188 -13.19 7.75 -28.68
CA GLY A 188 -13.31 7.16 -30.01
C GLY A 188 -11.96 6.88 -30.68
N THR A 189 -10.93 6.57 -29.88
CA THR A 189 -9.57 6.24 -30.35
C THR A 189 -9.36 4.72 -30.42
N SER A 190 -8.19 4.30 -30.91
CA SER A 190 -7.81 2.88 -31.05
C SER A 190 -6.35 2.68 -30.64
N ILE A 191 -6.01 3.17 -29.45
CA ILE A 191 -4.67 3.06 -28.86
C ILE A 191 -4.46 1.60 -28.44
N SER A 192 -3.29 1.05 -28.75
CA SER A 192 -2.92 -0.34 -28.48
C SER A 192 -1.89 -0.44 -27.36
N VAL A 193 -1.94 -1.56 -26.63
CA VAL A 193 -0.98 -1.91 -25.58
C VAL A 193 -0.19 -3.15 -26.02
N LEU A 194 1.11 -3.03 -26.12
CA LEU A 194 2.03 -4.16 -26.29
C LEU A 194 2.39 -4.73 -24.92
N GLY A 195 2.67 -6.03 -24.87
CA GLY A 195 3.12 -6.71 -23.66
C GLY A 195 1.99 -7.21 -22.76
N TRP A 196 0.73 -6.87 -23.02
CA TRP A 196 -0.44 -7.45 -22.35
C TRP A 196 -1.61 -7.66 -23.34
N ASN A 197 -2.31 -8.75 -23.15
CA ASN A 197 -3.53 -9.08 -23.89
C ASN A 197 -4.65 -9.39 -22.91
N ASN A 198 -5.57 -8.45 -22.72
CA ASN A 198 -6.69 -8.54 -21.78
C ASN A 198 -7.79 -9.56 -22.22
N VAL A 199 -7.76 -10.06 -23.45
CA VAL A 199 -8.67 -11.11 -23.92
C VAL A 199 -8.20 -12.50 -23.53
N THR A 200 -6.88 -12.74 -23.63
CA THR A 200 -6.26 -14.03 -23.31
C THR A 200 -5.63 -14.07 -21.92
N ASN A 201 -5.54 -12.91 -21.23
CA ASN A 201 -4.87 -12.72 -19.94
C ASN A 201 -3.40 -13.18 -19.99
N GLN A 202 -2.73 -12.84 -21.08
CA GLN A 202 -1.33 -13.20 -21.30
C GLN A 202 -0.46 -11.94 -21.38
N GLY A 203 0.67 -11.98 -20.67
CA GLY A 203 1.61 -10.88 -20.58
C GLY A 203 3.02 -11.25 -20.99
N THR A 204 3.83 -10.22 -21.15
CA THR A 204 5.28 -10.31 -21.36
C THR A 204 5.99 -9.99 -20.04
N PHE A 205 6.78 -10.93 -19.56
CA PHE A 205 7.46 -10.85 -18.27
C PHE A 205 8.98 -10.98 -18.44
N ALA A 206 9.73 -10.36 -17.54
CA ALA A 206 11.20 -10.37 -17.55
C ALA A 206 11.73 -10.37 -16.09
N ASP A 207 12.66 -11.25 -15.81
CA ASP A 207 13.25 -11.47 -14.47
C ASP A 207 14.63 -10.82 -14.28
N SER A 208 15.08 -10.06 -15.28
CA SER A 208 16.35 -9.32 -15.22
C SER A 208 16.29 -7.98 -15.97
N ALA A 209 17.11 -7.03 -15.54
CA ALA A 209 17.20 -5.72 -16.16
C ALA A 209 17.60 -5.78 -17.65
N GLU A 210 18.40 -6.75 -18.04
CA GLU A 210 18.81 -6.98 -19.42
C GLU A 210 17.63 -7.44 -20.29
N GLN A 211 16.78 -8.33 -19.77
CA GLN A 211 15.57 -8.77 -20.46
C GLN A 211 14.54 -7.63 -20.58
N VAL A 212 14.31 -6.86 -19.48
CA VAL A 212 13.47 -5.65 -19.52
C VAL A 212 13.97 -4.66 -20.55
N GLN A 213 15.30 -4.44 -20.63
CA GLN A 213 15.90 -3.55 -21.63
C GLN A 213 15.67 -4.05 -23.06
N SER A 214 15.83 -5.33 -23.31
CA SER A 214 15.60 -5.92 -24.63
C SER A 214 14.15 -5.79 -25.06
N LEU A 215 13.19 -6.13 -24.18
CA LEU A 215 11.76 -6.03 -24.44
C LEU A 215 11.33 -4.58 -24.67
N ALA A 216 11.80 -3.64 -23.85
CA ALA A 216 11.52 -2.23 -24.01
C ALA A 216 12.03 -1.70 -25.37
N ALA A 217 13.25 -2.08 -25.76
CA ALA A 217 13.81 -1.70 -27.06
C ALA A 217 12.99 -2.29 -28.23
N ASP A 218 12.56 -3.54 -28.12
CA ASP A 218 11.71 -4.19 -29.12
C ASP A 218 10.34 -3.48 -29.23
N PHE A 219 9.70 -3.11 -28.12
CA PHE A 219 8.44 -2.38 -28.14
C PHE A 219 8.58 -0.96 -28.69
N ILE A 220 9.67 -0.25 -28.36
CA ILE A 220 10.00 1.05 -28.94
C ILE A 220 10.17 0.92 -30.46
N SER A 221 10.82 -0.14 -30.96
CA SER A 221 10.97 -0.40 -32.39
C SER A 221 9.65 -0.67 -33.09
N GLN A 222 8.65 -1.18 -32.35
CA GLN A 222 7.27 -1.40 -32.82
C GLN A 222 6.40 -0.15 -32.70
N GLY A 223 6.96 0.98 -32.26
CA GLY A 223 6.28 2.27 -32.20
C GLY A 223 5.75 2.67 -30.84
N ALA A 224 6.02 1.91 -29.75
CA ALA A 224 5.63 2.32 -28.43
C ALA A 224 6.37 3.58 -28.00
N ASP A 225 5.64 4.61 -27.58
CA ASP A 225 6.19 5.89 -27.11
C ASP A 225 5.98 6.11 -25.59
N ILE A 226 5.24 5.25 -24.92
CA ILE A 226 5.16 5.20 -23.46
C ILE A 226 5.36 3.76 -23.01
N ILE A 227 6.39 3.53 -22.19
CA ILE A 227 6.77 2.22 -21.65
C ILE A 227 6.49 2.19 -20.16
N VAL A 228 5.82 1.15 -19.69
CA VAL A 228 5.44 0.95 -18.29
C VAL A 228 6.09 -0.32 -17.75
N PRO A 229 7.27 -0.23 -17.14
CA PRO A 229 7.88 -1.37 -16.49
C PRO A 229 7.24 -1.60 -15.11
N LEU A 230 6.80 -2.82 -14.85
CA LEU A 230 6.26 -3.33 -13.58
C LEU A 230 7.17 -4.48 -13.08
N ALA A 231 8.47 -4.28 -13.14
CA ALA A 231 9.50 -5.31 -12.91
C ALA A 231 10.38 -5.00 -11.67
N GLY A 232 9.89 -4.16 -10.75
CA GLY A 232 10.61 -3.80 -9.53
C GLY A 232 11.96 -3.16 -9.84
N GLU A 233 13.04 -3.65 -9.22
CA GLU A 233 14.39 -3.15 -9.42
C GLU A 233 14.90 -3.32 -10.87
N ASN A 234 14.32 -4.26 -11.63
CA ASN A 234 14.66 -4.48 -13.02
C ASN A 234 14.12 -3.39 -13.97
N ASN A 235 13.28 -2.46 -13.48
CA ASN A 235 12.77 -1.32 -14.23
C ASN A 235 13.89 -0.48 -14.86
N VAL A 236 15.08 -0.46 -14.27
CA VAL A 236 16.27 0.21 -14.79
C VAL A 236 16.60 -0.23 -16.22
N GLY A 237 16.25 -1.45 -16.62
CA GLY A 237 16.38 -1.93 -18.01
C GLY A 237 15.56 -1.09 -18.98
N ALA A 238 14.30 -0.76 -18.64
CA ALA A 238 13.46 0.10 -19.48
C ALA A 238 14.03 1.52 -19.59
N ALA A 239 14.57 2.08 -18.50
CA ALA A 239 15.22 3.39 -18.53
C ALA A 239 16.44 3.41 -19.48
N ARG A 240 17.25 2.34 -19.47
CA ARG A 240 18.38 2.17 -20.40
C ARG A 240 17.91 2.11 -21.85
N ALA A 241 16.83 1.37 -22.14
CA ALA A 241 16.28 1.27 -23.50
C ALA A 241 15.75 2.62 -24.00
N VAL A 242 14.99 3.35 -23.17
CA VAL A 242 14.47 4.68 -23.50
C VAL A 242 15.59 5.68 -23.77
N THR A 243 16.62 5.67 -22.93
CA THR A 243 17.81 6.53 -23.11
C THR A 243 18.55 6.17 -24.39
N ALA A 244 18.75 4.88 -24.67
CA ALA A 244 19.45 4.40 -25.88
C ALA A 244 18.66 4.72 -27.17
N ALA A 245 17.33 4.75 -27.12
CA ALA A 245 16.50 5.10 -28.26
C ALA A 245 16.72 6.54 -28.73
N ALA A 246 17.21 7.43 -27.86
CA ALA A 246 17.49 8.84 -28.13
C ALA A 246 16.32 9.57 -28.79
N ASN A 247 15.09 9.13 -28.51
CA ASN A 247 13.85 9.70 -29.05
C ASN A 247 13.13 10.46 -27.92
N PRO A 248 13.00 11.79 -28.01
CA PRO A 248 12.39 12.61 -26.95
C PRO A 248 10.88 12.37 -26.76
N LEU A 249 10.25 11.65 -27.67
CA LEU A 249 8.83 11.28 -27.55
C LEU A 249 8.63 10.04 -26.66
N VAL A 250 9.69 9.22 -26.50
CA VAL A 250 9.59 8.01 -25.67
C VAL A 250 9.76 8.35 -24.20
N ARG A 251 8.80 7.91 -23.38
CA ARG A 251 8.70 8.23 -21.94
C ARG A 251 8.38 7.00 -21.14
N LEU A 252 8.63 7.09 -19.84
CA LEU A 252 8.30 6.04 -18.87
C LEU A 252 7.10 6.45 -18.01
N VAL A 253 6.27 5.47 -17.66
CA VAL A 253 5.52 5.49 -16.40
C VAL A 253 6.32 4.63 -15.44
N TRP A 254 6.84 5.23 -14.38
CA TRP A 254 7.73 4.53 -13.46
C TRP A 254 6.97 3.90 -12.31
N SER A 255 7.16 2.62 -12.05
CA SER A 255 6.58 1.91 -10.91
C SER A 255 7.64 1.60 -9.85
N GLY A 256 7.17 1.17 -8.67
CA GLY A 256 8.06 0.76 -7.58
C GLY A 256 8.65 1.94 -6.79
N LEU A 257 8.06 3.12 -6.90
CA LEU A 257 8.38 4.25 -6.05
C LEU A 257 7.79 4.08 -4.65
N THR A 258 8.50 4.65 -3.68
CA THR A 258 8.08 4.78 -2.29
C THR A 258 7.77 6.24 -1.96
N LYS A 259 7.21 6.50 -0.79
CA LYS A 259 6.97 7.87 -0.33
C LYS A 259 8.27 8.68 -0.19
N ALA A 260 9.40 8.04 0.10
CA ALA A 260 10.71 8.70 0.20
C ALA A 260 11.18 9.27 -1.14
N ASP A 261 10.69 8.72 -2.27
CA ASP A 261 11.05 9.14 -3.63
C ASP A 261 10.24 10.35 -4.11
N LEU A 262 9.37 10.89 -3.26
CA LEU A 262 8.46 11.96 -3.60
C LEU A 262 8.91 13.30 -3.02
N LYS A 263 8.57 14.37 -3.72
CA LYS A 263 8.62 15.75 -3.21
C LYS A 263 7.24 16.38 -3.35
N GLY A 264 6.95 17.33 -2.46
CA GLY A 264 5.67 18.02 -2.42
C GLY A 264 4.82 17.60 -1.24
N LEU A 265 3.69 18.25 -1.08
CA LEU A 265 2.76 17.99 0.01
C LEU A 265 1.89 16.77 -0.34
N THR A 266 1.64 15.92 0.63
CA THR A 266 0.53 14.96 0.53
C THR A 266 -0.79 15.72 0.55
N ARG A 267 -1.88 15.09 0.08
CA ARG A 267 -3.21 15.71 0.05
C ARG A 267 -3.60 16.32 1.40
N ASP A 268 -3.39 15.60 2.50
CA ASP A 268 -3.71 16.06 3.86
C ASP A 268 -2.85 17.27 4.28
N GLU A 269 -1.60 17.34 3.84
CA GLU A 269 -0.71 18.47 4.11
C GLU A 269 -1.10 19.69 3.25
N ALA A 270 -1.59 19.48 2.02
CA ALA A 270 -2.08 20.53 1.14
C ALA A 270 -3.39 21.14 1.68
N GLU A 271 -4.34 20.32 2.12
CA GLU A 271 -5.60 20.79 2.73
C GLU A 271 -5.34 21.59 4.01
N SER A 272 -4.35 21.20 4.83
CA SER A 272 -3.99 21.93 6.05
C SER A 272 -3.36 23.30 5.77
N THR A 273 -2.72 23.50 4.59
CA THR A 273 -2.15 24.80 4.19
C THR A 273 -3.18 25.73 3.57
N ASP A 274 -4.22 25.21 2.93
CA ASP A 274 -5.31 26.03 2.36
C ASP A 274 -6.23 26.63 3.45
N GLU A 275 -6.42 25.95 4.58
CA GLU A 275 -7.13 26.53 5.74
C GLU A 275 -6.41 27.76 6.32
N VAL A 276 -5.10 27.84 6.21
CA VAL A 276 -4.31 29.00 6.68
C VAL A 276 -4.37 30.18 5.69
N MET A 277 -4.60 29.93 4.40
CA MET A 277 -4.63 30.98 3.35
C MET A 277 -6.03 31.48 3.03
N SER A 278 -7.10 30.76 3.37
CA SER A 278 -8.49 31.13 3.07
C SER A 278 -9.13 32.08 4.10
N GLY A 279 -8.35 32.67 5.00
CA GLY A 279 -8.80 33.63 6.03
C GLY A 279 -9.29 34.98 5.52
N GLN A 280 -9.47 35.23 4.20
CA GLN A 280 -10.06 36.45 3.67
C GLN A 280 -10.71 36.22 2.29
N SER A 281 -12.01 36.03 2.21
CA SER A 281 -12.84 36.83 1.33
C SER A 281 -14.32 36.55 1.55
N GLY A 282 -15.03 37.65 1.63
CA GLY A 282 -16.43 37.75 1.96
C GLY A 282 -17.37 37.29 0.85
N ALA A 283 -18.56 36.99 1.29
CA ALA A 283 -19.73 36.64 0.53
C ALA A 283 -20.03 37.52 -0.66
N GLN A 284 -20.37 36.94 -1.82
CA GLN A 284 -21.32 37.50 -2.75
C GLN A 284 -22.23 36.44 -3.35
N SER A 285 -23.52 36.78 -3.32
CA SER A 285 -24.67 35.98 -3.65
C SER A 285 -24.96 35.82 -5.14
N GLY A 286 -25.41 34.62 -5.56
CA GLY A 286 -26.58 34.46 -6.43
C GLY A 286 -26.38 34.48 -7.94
N ALA A 287 -26.26 33.25 -8.51
CA ALA A 287 -26.92 32.83 -9.77
C ALA A 287 -26.78 31.31 -9.90
N PRO A 288 -27.72 30.55 -10.53
CA PRO A 288 -27.53 29.11 -10.71
C PRO A 288 -26.42 28.91 -11.76
N ALA A 289 -25.26 28.51 -11.27
CA ALA A 289 -24.12 28.17 -12.08
C ALA A 289 -24.42 26.86 -12.83
N ALA A 290 -24.33 26.90 -14.17
CA ALA A 290 -23.90 25.73 -14.92
C ALA A 290 -22.69 25.16 -14.20
N GLN A 291 -22.66 23.82 -13.98
CA GLN A 291 -21.57 23.14 -13.32
C GLN A 291 -20.25 23.50 -13.98
N GLN A 292 -19.55 24.49 -13.42
CA GLN A 292 -18.13 24.66 -13.64
C GLN A 292 -17.49 23.45 -12.95
N VAL A 293 -17.14 22.47 -13.76
CA VAL A 293 -16.29 21.37 -13.31
C VAL A 293 -14.98 22.01 -12.86
N ASP A 294 -14.72 21.88 -11.58
CA ASP A 294 -13.65 22.56 -10.90
C ASP A 294 -12.30 22.02 -11.40
N THR A 295 -11.64 22.77 -12.30
CA THR A 295 -10.27 22.47 -12.74
C THR A 295 -9.28 22.53 -11.58
N GLN A 296 -9.70 23.04 -10.44
CA GLN A 296 -8.96 23.07 -9.18
C GLN A 296 -8.76 21.65 -8.63
N SER A 297 -9.74 20.75 -8.76
CA SER A 297 -9.66 19.39 -8.22
C SER A 297 -8.59 18.51 -8.89
N PHE A 298 -8.29 18.74 -10.18
CA PHE A 298 -7.18 18.03 -10.83
C PHE A 298 -5.82 18.57 -10.37
N ALA A 299 -5.69 19.90 -10.22
CA ALA A 299 -4.52 20.53 -9.65
C ALA A 299 -4.24 19.93 -8.25
N ASP A 300 -5.30 19.75 -7.46
CA ASP A 300 -5.22 19.27 -6.09
C ASP A 300 -4.89 17.76 -6.01
N ALA A 301 -5.44 16.92 -6.92
CA ALA A 301 -5.22 15.48 -6.87
C ALA A 301 -3.84 15.02 -7.40
N PHE A 302 -3.30 15.66 -8.45
CA PHE A 302 -2.09 15.18 -9.15
C PHE A 302 -0.94 16.21 -9.23
N SER A 303 -1.12 17.45 -8.78
CA SER A 303 -0.11 18.50 -8.93
C SER A 303 0.88 18.58 -7.77
N TYR A 304 0.49 18.14 -6.58
CA TYR A 304 1.27 18.34 -5.38
C TYR A 304 2.31 17.24 -5.14
N ILE A 305 2.05 16.01 -5.59
CA ILE A 305 2.92 14.87 -5.35
C ILE A 305 3.73 14.60 -6.61
N GLN A 306 5.00 14.95 -6.59
CA GLN A 306 5.93 14.80 -7.71
C GLN A 306 7.04 13.83 -7.33
N ILE A 307 7.59 13.13 -8.32
CA ILE A 307 8.85 12.39 -8.15
C ILE A 307 9.96 13.40 -7.86
N ALA A 308 10.78 13.14 -6.84
CA ALA A 308 11.90 14.01 -6.47
C ALA A 308 12.91 14.14 -7.61
N ASP A 309 13.61 15.28 -7.69
CA ASP A 309 14.48 15.59 -8.83
C ASP A 309 15.74 14.71 -8.87
N ASP A 310 16.25 14.33 -7.70
CA ASP A 310 17.36 13.38 -7.56
C ASP A 310 16.95 11.97 -8.01
N VAL A 311 15.75 11.50 -7.65
CA VAL A 311 15.19 10.23 -8.11
C VAL A 311 14.99 10.24 -9.63
N ARG A 312 14.46 11.33 -10.21
CA ARG A 312 14.37 11.50 -11.68
C ARG A 312 15.74 11.44 -12.35
N ALA A 313 16.74 12.07 -11.72
CA ALA A 313 18.10 12.07 -12.23
C ALA A 313 18.73 10.65 -12.14
N GLU A 314 18.42 9.89 -11.09
CA GLU A 314 18.87 8.51 -10.93
C GLU A 314 18.24 7.58 -11.98
N ILE A 315 16.93 7.72 -12.24
CA ILE A 315 16.26 6.98 -13.32
C ILE A 315 16.93 7.27 -14.68
N GLY A 316 17.39 8.49 -14.90
CA GLY A 316 18.18 8.88 -16.07
C GLY A 316 17.43 8.82 -17.41
N ALA A 317 16.08 8.75 -17.37
CA ALA A 317 15.21 8.70 -18.55
C ALA A 317 13.98 9.62 -18.36
N PRO A 318 13.31 10.05 -19.45
CA PRO A 318 12.08 10.86 -19.37
C PRO A 318 10.97 10.09 -18.67
N VAL A 319 10.50 10.57 -17.49
CA VAL A 319 9.40 9.98 -16.73
C VAL A 319 8.18 10.87 -16.83
N LEU A 320 7.09 10.33 -17.38
CA LEU A 320 5.80 10.99 -17.54
C LEU A 320 5.10 11.15 -16.19
N THR A 321 4.93 10.05 -15.47
CA THR A 321 4.32 9.94 -14.14
C THR A 321 4.86 8.71 -13.42
N GLY A 322 4.51 8.54 -12.16
CA GLY A 322 4.93 7.38 -11.36
C GLY A 322 3.78 6.73 -10.60
N ILE A 323 3.91 5.43 -10.39
CA ILE A 323 3.04 4.62 -9.52
C ILE A 323 3.78 4.38 -8.22
N VAL A 324 3.18 4.78 -7.11
CA VAL A 324 3.73 4.68 -5.76
C VAL A 324 2.85 3.79 -4.92
N VAL A 325 3.46 2.95 -4.09
CA VAL A 325 2.77 2.20 -3.04
C VAL A 325 3.41 2.58 -1.71
N ASP A 326 2.62 3.24 -0.85
CA ASP A 326 3.02 3.67 0.50
C ASP A 326 2.37 2.76 1.56
N TYR A 327 3.18 1.99 2.24
CA TYR A 327 2.74 1.07 3.29
C TYR A 327 2.70 1.72 4.68
N SER A 328 3.14 2.97 4.84
CA SER A 328 3.37 3.59 6.15
C SER A 328 2.14 3.58 7.04
N ALA A 329 0.99 4.05 6.52
CA ALA A 329 -0.26 4.09 7.27
C ALA A 329 -0.79 2.69 7.63
N ALA A 330 -0.60 1.71 6.74
CA ALA A 330 -0.98 0.32 7.00
C ALA A 330 -0.13 -0.29 8.11
N MET A 331 1.17 -0.02 8.13
CA MET A 331 2.07 -0.50 9.19
C MET A 331 1.77 0.17 10.53
N ASP A 332 1.46 1.47 10.57
CA ASP A 332 1.01 2.16 11.76
C ASP A 332 -0.28 1.53 12.31
N THR A 333 -1.24 1.21 11.43
CA THR A 333 -2.50 0.55 11.80
C THR A 333 -2.25 -0.84 12.40
N LEU A 334 -1.42 -1.67 11.76
CA LEU A 334 -1.09 -3.02 12.26
C LEU A 334 -0.44 -2.97 13.66
N ILE A 335 0.47 -2.01 13.88
CA ILE A 335 1.12 -1.82 15.19
C ILE A 335 0.10 -1.38 16.24
N ALA A 336 -0.76 -0.41 15.90
CA ALA A 336 -1.80 0.07 16.79
C ALA A 336 -2.78 -1.06 17.17
N GLU A 337 -3.25 -1.86 16.22
CA GLU A 337 -4.11 -3.02 16.45
C GLU A 337 -3.43 -4.09 17.32
N ALA A 338 -2.16 -4.39 17.03
CA ALA A 338 -1.40 -5.38 17.79
C ALA A 338 -1.20 -4.96 19.24
N THR A 339 -0.87 -3.69 19.49
CA THR A 339 -0.69 -3.14 20.84
C THR A 339 -1.98 -3.00 21.61
N ALA A 340 -3.08 -2.66 20.96
CA ALA A 340 -4.41 -2.60 21.58
C ALA A 340 -5.04 -3.99 21.81
N GLY A 341 -4.46 -5.07 21.28
CA GLY A 341 -5.08 -6.40 21.32
C GLY A 341 -6.35 -6.51 20.49
N SER A 342 -6.52 -5.66 19.47
CA SER A 342 -7.68 -5.64 18.58
C SER A 342 -7.77 -6.93 17.77
N PRO A 343 -8.95 -7.35 17.28
CA PRO A 343 -9.07 -8.49 16.36
C PRO A 343 -8.21 -8.30 15.11
N ALA A 344 -7.89 -9.40 14.44
CA ALA A 344 -7.27 -9.36 13.13
C ALA A 344 -8.20 -8.70 12.10
N SER A 345 -7.64 -7.89 11.21
CA SER A 345 -8.36 -7.05 10.24
C SER A 345 -7.82 -7.22 8.82
N THR A 346 -8.52 -6.65 7.86
CA THR A 346 -7.98 -6.31 6.54
C THR A 346 -7.68 -4.82 6.51
N VAL A 347 -6.42 -4.48 6.25
CA VAL A 347 -5.93 -3.09 6.19
C VAL A 347 -5.73 -2.73 4.73
N PRO A 348 -6.51 -1.81 4.15
CA PRO A 348 -6.38 -1.47 2.74
C PRO A 348 -5.17 -0.56 2.47
N VAL A 349 -4.46 -0.85 1.38
CA VAL A 349 -3.48 0.03 0.74
C VAL A 349 -4.01 0.29 -0.67
N SER A 350 -4.70 1.40 -0.84
CA SER A 350 -5.49 1.73 -2.03
C SER A 350 -5.42 3.23 -2.31
N LEU A 351 -6.00 3.67 -3.43
CA LEU A 351 -6.13 5.09 -3.73
C LEU A 351 -6.93 5.82 -2.63
N ALA A 352 -8.05 5.23 -2.20
CA ALA A 352 -8.91 5.78 -1.15
C ALA A 352 -8.23 5.90 0.22
N SER A 353 -7.30 4.99 0.56
CA SER A 353 -6.52 5.06 1.79
C SER A 353 -5.30 5.99 1.69
N GLY A 354 -4.99 6.52 0.50
CA GLY A 354 -3.76 7.26 0.22
C GLY A 354 -2.51 6.38 0.17
N GLY A 355 -2.68 5.05 0.25
CA GLY A 355 -1.57 4.10 0.18
C GLY A 355 -1.13 3.76 -1.24
N VAL A 356 -1.94 4.07 -2.25
CA VAL A 356 -1.61 3.95 -3.67
C VAL A 356 -1.76 5.31 -4.32
N ILE A 357 -0.76 5.76 -5.06
CA ILE A 357 -0.69 7.11 -5.60
C ILE A 357 -0.22 7.05 -7.06
N LEU A 358 -0.92 7.78 -7.94
CA LEU A 358 -0.39 8.19 -9.23
C LEU A 358 0.22 9.59 -9.04
N THR A 359 1.52 9.75 -9.33
CA THR A 359 2.19 11.05 -9.16
C THR A 359 1.73 12.07 -10.21
N GLY A 360 1.99 13.34 -9.95
CA GLY A 360 1.81 14.39 -10.96
C GLY A 360 2.77 14.22 -12.15
N PHE A 361 2.44 14.91 -13.23
CA PHE A 361 3.11 14.79 -14.53
C PHE A 361 4.32 15.72 -14.70
N GLY A 362 4.70 16.45 -13.67
CA GLY A 362 5.87 17.34 -13.68
C GLY A 362 5.88 18.28 -14.88
N ALA A 363 6.97 18.27 -15.64
CA ALA A 363 7.14 19.11 -16.84
C ALA A 363 6.13 18.79 -17.95
N TYR A 364 5.44 17.66 -17.91
CA TYR A 364 4.43 17.27 -18.89
C TYR A 364 3.02 17.77 -18.55
N THR A 365 2.78 18.28 -17.34
CA THR A 365 1.47 18.82 -16.92
C THR A 365 0.85 19.82 -17.91
N PRO A 366 1.61 20.75 -18.54
CA PRO A 366 1.05 21.65 -19.56
C PRO A 366 0.62 20.97 -20.87
N MET A 367 1.09 19.74 -21.11
CA MET A 367 0.77 18.96 -22.33
C MET A 367 -0.53 18.17 -22.18
N LEU A 368 -1.05 17.98 -20.96
CA LEU A 368 -2.33 17.32 -20.73
C LEU A 368 -3.46 18.24 -21.19
N SER A 369 -4.35 17.71 -22.03
CA SER A 369 -5.56 18.44 -22.42
C SER A 369 -6.50 18.63 -21.22
N SER A 370 -7.40 19.61 -21.30
CA SER A 370 -8.40 19.83 -20.24
C SER A 370 -9.32 18.63 -20.06
N GLU A 371 -9.68 17.98 -21.16
CA GLU A 371 -10.51 16.78 -21.18
C GLU A 371 -9.82 15.60 -20.47
N LEU A 372 -8.51 15.41 -20.70
CA LEU A 372 -7.74 14.36 -20.04
C LEU A 372 -7.64 14.62 -18.53
N LYS A 373 -7.41 15.87 -18.14
CA LYS A 373 -7.36 16.29 -16.72
C LYS A 373 -8.68 16.00 -16.02
N LEU A 374 -9.80 16.38 -16.64
CA LEU A 374 -11.14 16.13 -16.11
C LEU A 374 -11.43 14.64 -16.00
N GLY A 375 -11.14 13.85 -17.03
CA GLY A 375 -11.35 12.42 -17.04
C GLY A 375 -10.54 11.71 -15.94
N LEU A 376 -9.28 12.08 -15.75
CA LEU A 376 -8.43 11.53 -14.69
C LEU A 376 -8.96 11.87 -13.29
N SER A 377 -9.37 13.13 -13.07
CA SER A 377 -9.93 13.55 -11.79
C SER A 377 -11.25 12.82 -11.46
N ASP A 378 -12.13 12.70 -12.45
CA ASP A 378 -13.41 12.01 -12.30
C ASP A 378 -13.22 10.52 -11.99
N MET A 379 -12.33 9.83 -12.72
CA MET A 379 -12.03 8.42 -12.47
C MET A 379 -11.37 8.19 -11.11
N ALA A 380 -10.43 9.03 -10.73
CA ALA A 380 -9.80 8.94 -9.41
C ALA A 380 -10.85 9.10 -8.29
N GLY A 381 -11.72 10.11 -8.38
CA GLY A 381 -12.80 10.31 -7.42
C GLY A 381 -13.82 9.16 -7.39
N GLN A 382 -14.14 8.56 -8.55
CA GLN A 382 -15.01 7.39 -8.59
C GLN A 382 -14.35 6.15 -7.98
N ILE A 383 -13.06 5.94 -8.18
CA ILE A 383 -12.31 4.84 -7.55
C ILE A 383 -12.27 5.04 -6.03
N GLU A 384 -11.91 6.24 -5.56
CA GLU A 384 -11.84 6.58 -4.13
C GLU A 384 -13.17 6.38 -3.41
N THR A 385 -14.28 6.68 -4.06
CA THR A 385 -15.63 6.53 -3.50
C THR A 385 -16.27 5.16 -3.74
N GLY A 386 -15.59 4.25 -4.46
CA GLY A 386 -16.10 2.94 -4.83
C GLY A 386 -17.17 2.97 -5.93
N GLY A 387 -17.33 4.10 -6.62
CA GLY A 387 -18.20 4.22 -7.80
C GLY A 387 -17.65 3.53 -9.04
N LEU A 388 -16.32 3.48 -9.15
CA LEU A 388 -15.61 2.68 -10.15
C LEU A 388 -14.72 1.66 -9.43
N VAL A 389 -15.03 0.38 -9.61
CA VAL A 389 -14.23 -0.73 -9.08
C VAL A 389 -13.39 -1.29 -10.20
N ILE A 390 -12.07 -1.26 -10.04
CA ILE A 390 -11.14 -1.91 -10.97
C ILE A 390 -11.11 -3.38 -10.58
N SER A 391 -11.57 -4.24 -11.47
CA SER A 391 -11.61 -5.69 -11.25
C SER A 391 -10.85 -6.39 -12.37
N THR A 392 -9.99 -7.30 -11.99
CA THR A 392 -9.17 -8.10 -12.90
C THR A 392 -9.39 -9.59 -12.65
N PRO A 393 -9.09 -10.46 -13.63
CA PRO A 393 -9.14 -11.91 -13.41
C PRO A 393 -8.18 -12.44 -12.35
N PHE A 394 -7.31 -11.58 -11.84
CA PHE A 394 -6.21 -11.90 -10.92
C PHE A 394 -6.46 -11.41 -9.48
N ASP A 395 -7.60 -10.77 -9.23
CA ASP A 395 -7.95 -10.25 -7.90
C ASP A 395 -7.99 -11.39 -6.87
N VAL A 396 -7.43 -11.13 -5.70
CA VAL A 396 -7.11 -12.16 -4.69
C VAL A 396 -8.17 -12.22 -3.60
#